data_ed984459ca2fc2447627603dbbbce545
#
_entry.id   ed984459ca2fc2447627603dbbbce545
#
_cell.length_a   1.000
_cell.length_b   1.000
_cell.length_c   1.000
_cell.angle_alpha   90.00
_cell.angle_beta   90.00
_cell.angle_gamma   90.00
#
_symmetry.space_group_name_H-M   'P 1'
#
loop_
_entity.id
_entity.type
_entity.pdbx_description
1 polymer ?
#
loop_
_entity_poly.entity_id
_entity_poly.type
_entity_poly.pdbx_seq_one_letter_code
_entity_poly.pdbx_strand_id
1 'polypeptide(L)'
;MIPIISFNDINEPLDDMAESNYGQQVSVFGKESKKLGPLIDTLVNLVCRVNINSSCQRGPDIYPFTGRKDSAFSTLSVHDALRSFSIRTFVASKDNNENNKIIRDLLNSDNSNFVSTDYIL
;
A
#
# COMPACT_ATOMS: atom_id res chain seq x y z
N MET A 1 -12.39 10.39 -25.42
CA MET A 1 -13.82 10.09 -25.15
C MET A 1 -13.86 9.33 -23.83
N ILE A 2 -14.72 9.74 -22.91
CA ILE A 2 -14.89 9.05 -21.61
C ILE A 2 -16.22 8.32 -21.69
N PRO A 3 -16.25 6.98 -21.56
CA PRO A 3 -17.51 6.23 -21.56
C PRO A 3 -18.26 6.49 -20.25
N ILE A 4 -19.58 6.60 -20.35
CA ILE A 4 -20.48 6.68 -19.19
C ILE A 4 -21.47 5.53 -19.33
N ILE A 5 -21.54 4.68 -18.33
CA ILE A 5 -22.38 3.49 -18.29
C ILE A 5 -23.27 3.56 -17.07
N SER A 6 -24.56 3.30 -17.22
CA SER A 6 -25.49 3.14 -16.10
C SER A 6 -25.57 1.67 -15.71
N PHE A 7 -25.71 1.40 -14.43
CA PHE A 7 -25.92 0.05 -13.88
C PHE A 7 -27.05 0.07 -12.85
N ASN A 8 -27.69 -1.07 -12.65
CA ASN A 8 -28.73 -1.26 -11.65
C ASN A 8 -28.22 -2.03 -10.42
N ASP A 9 -27.22 -2.87 -10.61
CA ASP A 9 -26.57 -3.65 -9.55
C ASP A 9 -25.10 -3.22 -9.42
N ILE A 10 -24.66 -2.98 -8.20
CA ILE A 10 -23.28 -2.62 -7.90
C ILE A 10 -22.27 -3.72 -8.27
N ASN A 11 -22.72 -4.96 -8.35
CA ASN A 11 -21.87 -6.06 -8.78
C ASN A 11 -21.46 -5.95 -10.25
N GLU A 12 -22.28 -5.37 -11.13
CA GLU A 12 -21.93 -5.20 -12.55
C GLU A 12 -20.59 -4.47 -12.73
N PRO A 13 -20.39 -3.24 -12.21
CA PRO A 13 -19.10 -2.56 -12.34
C PRO A 13 -17.97 -3.23 -11.53
N LEU A 14 -18.26 -3.97 -10.46
CA LEU A 14 -17.24 -4.71 -9.72
C LEU A 14 -16.70 -5.89 -10.53
N ASP A 15 -17.56 -6.60 -11.24
CA ASP A 15 -17.18 -7.70 -12.13
C ASP A 15 -16.35 -7.17 -13.31
N ASP A 16 -16.75 -6.07 -13.93
CA ASP A 16 -15.97 -5.39 -14.97
C ASP A 16 -14.58 -4.98 -14.46
N MET A 17 -14.51 -4.46 -13.24
CA MET A 17 -13.22 -4.12 -12.61
C MET A 17 -12.39 -5.37 -12.29
N ALA A 18 -13.02 -6.47 -11.90
CA ALA A 18 -12.32 -7.71 -11.61
C ALA A 18 -11.69 -8.32 -12.87
N GLU A 19 -12.39 -8.26 -14.00
CA GLU A 19 -11.92 -8.74 -15.31
C GLU A 19 -10.90 -7.80 -15.96
N SER A 20 -10.92 -6.51 -15.62
CA SER A 20 -10.00 -5.52 -16.17
C SER A 20 -8.55 -5.85 -15.83
N ASN A 21 -7.63 -5.63 -16.77
CA ASN A 21 -6.18 -5.74 -16.56
C ASN A 21 -5.58 -4.59 -15.74
N TYR A 22 -6.37 -3.61 -15.36
CA TYR A 22 -5.89 -2.42 -14.65
C TYR A 22 -6.50 -2.30 -13.26
N GLY A 23 -5.70 -1.77 -12.32
CA GLY A 23 -6.14 -1.61 -10.94
C GLY A 23 -5.32 -0.54 -10.20
N GLN A 24 -5.34 0.70 -10.69
CA GLN A 24 -4.59 1.77 -10.03
C GLN A 24 -5.43 2.45 -8.94
N GLN A 25 -6.52 3.10 -9.32
CA GLN A 25 -7.37 3.78 -8.36
C GLN A 25 -8.82 3.90 -8.83
N VAL A 26 -9.71 4.05 -7.87
CA VAL A 26 -11.15 4.24 -8.08
C VAL A 26 -11.66 5.38 -7.20
N SER A 27 -12.71 6.05 -7.65
CA SER A 27 -13.47 7.02 -6.84
C SER A 27 -14.88 6.52 -6.63
N VAL A 28 -15.31 6.54 -5.38
CA VAL A 28 -16.67 6.15 -4.97
C VAL A 28 -17.34 7.35 -4.33
N PHE A 29 -18.57 7.63 -4.77
CA PHE A 29 -19.36 8.74 -4.26
C PHE A 29 -20.60 8.20 -3.55
N GLY A 30 -20.78 8.57 -2.29
CA GLY A 30 -21.92 8.12 -1.50
C GLY A 30 -21.97 8.77 -0.12
N LYS A 31 -23.11 8.60 0.58
CA LYS A 31 -23.34 9.18 1.90
C LYS A 31 -23.57 8.13 2.98
N GLU A 32 -23.84 6.87 2.60
CA GLU A 32 -24.25 5.81 3.52
C GLU A 32 -23.06 4.88 3.82
N SER A 33 -22.48 4.99 4.99
CA SER A 33 -21.35 4.16 5.41
C SER A 33 -21.65 2.65 5.37
N LYS A 34 -22.89 2.26 5.66
CA LYS A 34 -23.33 0.86 5.59
C LYS A 34 -23.26 0.27 4.19
N LYS A 35 -23.41 1.11 3.14
CA LYS A 35 -23.27 0.69 1.73
C LYS A 35 -21.82 0.81 1.26
N LEU A 36 -21.12 1.86 1.71
CA LEU A 36 -19.74 2.10 1.30
C LEU A 36 -18.77 1.09 1.91
N GLY A 37 -18.97 0.63 3.15
CA GLY A 37 -18.07 -0.30 3.82
C GLY A 37 -17.83 -1.59 3.01
N PRO A 38 -18.85 -2.40 2.75
CA PRO A 38 -18.69 -3.64 1.95
C PRO A 38 -18.11 -3.40 0.56
N LEU A 39 -18.46 -2.25 -0.05
CA LEU A 39 -17.92 -1.86 -1.36
C LEU A 39 -16.42 -1.58 -1.27
N ILE A 40 -15.99 -0.86 -0.26
CA ILE A 40 -14.56 -0.60 -0.02
C ILE A 40 -13.81 -1.90 0.21
N ASP A 41 -14.34 -2.82 1.01
CA ASP A 41 -13.72 -4.13 1.29
C ASP A 41 -13.49 -4.96 0.01
N THR A 42 -14.36 -4.82 -0.97
CA THR A 42 -14.16 -5.43 -2.29
C THR A 42 -13.11 -4.67 -3.10
N LEU A 43 -13.22 -3.35 -3.16
CA LEU A 43 -12.37 -2.49 -3.99
C LEU A 43 -10.91 -2.50 -3.58
N VAL A 44 -10.59 -2.63 -2.28
CA VAL A 44 -9.18 -2.71 -1.82
C VAL A 44 -8.44 -3.95 -2.35
N ASN A 45 -9.16 -4.95 -2.83
CA ASN A 45 -8.58 -6.11 -3.48
C ASN A 45 -8.38 -5.93 -5.00
N LEU A 46 -9.05 -4.96 -5.59
CA LEU A 46 -9.01 -4.70 -7.04
C LEU A 46 -8.10 -3.55 -7.43
N VAL A 47 -7.97 -2.54 -6.57
CA VAL A 47 -7.16 -1.34 -6.82
C VAL A 47 -6.22 -1.02 -5.68
N CYS A 48 -5.27 -0.13 -5.92
CA CYS A 48 -4.31 0.32 -4.90
C CYS A 48 -4.74 1.59 -4.15
N ARG A 49 -5.75 2.29 -4.65
CA ARG A 49 -6.28 3.47 -3.98
C ARG A 49 -7.79 3.59 -4.19
N VAL A 50 -8.50 3.72 -3.10
CA VAL A 50 -9.94 4.03 -3.11
C VAL A 50 -10.11 5.47 -2.61
N ASN A 51 -10.70 6.33 -3.43
CA ASN A 51 -11.02 7.70 -3.09
C ASN A 51 -12.50 7.80 -2.74
N ILE A 52 -12.84 8.35 -1.58
CA ILE A 52 -14.21 8.51 -1.12
C ILE A 52 -14.63 9.96 -1.31
N ASN A 53 -15.72 10.19 -2.06
CA ASN A 53 -16.26 11.52 -2.37
C ASN A 53 -15.22 12.51 -2.90
N SER A 54 -14.22 12.01 -3.59
CA SER A 54 -13.16 12.80 -4.19
C SER A 54 -12.74 12.23 -5.54
N SER A 55 -12.19 13.06 -6.39
CA SER A 55 -11.65 12.62 -7.68
C SER A 55 -10.37 11.80 -7.50
N CYS A 56 -10.07 10.98 -8.49
CA CYS A 56 -8.76 10.34 -8.60
C CYS A 56 -7.65 11.41 -8.72
N GLN A 57 -6.64 11.30 -7.88
CA GLN A 57 -5.54 12.26 -7.86
C GLN A 57 -4.24 11.60 -7.40
N ARG A 58 -3.13 12.20 -7.77
CA ARG A 58 -1.81 11.87 -7.25
C ARG A 58 -1.52 12.71 -6.01
N GLY A 59 -0.84 12.11 -5.06
CA GLY A 59 -0.43 12.80 -3.84
C GLY A 59 -1.40 12.65 -2.67
N PRO A 60 -0.99 13.07 -1.47
CA PRO A 60 0.38 13.56 -1.18
C PRO A 60 1.47 12.52 -1.45
N ASP A 61 2.68 12.96 -1.75
CA ASP A 61 3.81 12.08 -2.14
C ASP A 61 4.29 11.16 -1.00
N ILE A 62 3.87 11.41 0.23
CA ILE A 62 4.11 10.54 1.38
C ILE A 62 3.31 9.23 1.32
N TYR A 63 2.24 9.18 0.54
CA TYR A 63 1.45 7.97 0.38
C TYR A 63 2.01 7.06 -0.72
N PRO A 64 1.84 5.74 -0.57
CA PRO A 64 2.25 4.80 -1.60
C PRO A 64 1.58 5.13 -2.94
N PHE A 65 2.38 5.21 -3.99
CA PHE A 65 1.89 5.28 -5.36
C PHE A 65 2.22 3.98 -6.06
N THR A 66 1.21 3.17 -6.25
CA THR A 66 1.35 1.84 -6.83
C THR A 66 0.13 1.50 -7.70
N GLY A 67 0.14 0.35 -8.33
CA GLY A 67 -0.96 -0.21 -9.09
C GLY A 67 -1.04 -1.71 -8.86
N ARG A 68 -2.21 -2.26 -9.12
CA ARG A 68 -2.41 -3.71 -9.23
C ARG A 68 -2.47 -4.11 -10.69
N LYS A 69 -2.31 -5.39 -10.94
CA LYS A 69 -2.35 -6.00 -12.28
C LYS A 69 -1.32 -5.29 -13.20
N ASP A 70 -1.70 -4.93 -14.41
CA ASP A 70 -0.82 -4.28 -15.38
C ASP A 70 -0.60 -2.78 -15.14
N SER A 71 -1.19 -2.22 -14.07
CA SER A 71 -1.05 -0.78 -13.78
C SER A 71 0.32 -0.40 -13.22
N ALA A 72 1.01 -1.28 -12.51
CA ALA A 72 2.37 -1.05 -12.05
C ALA A 72 3.04 -2.34 -11.56
N PHE A 73 4.37 -2.41 -11.68
CA PHE A 73 5.18 -3.54 -11.17
C PHE A 73 5.71 -3.32 -9.75
N SER A 74 5.73 -2.08 -9.27
CA SER A 74 6.26 -1.77 -7.94
C SER A 74 5.63 -0.50 -7.37
N THR A 75 5.95 -0.20 -6.13
CA THR A 75 5.51 1.01 -5.44
C THR A 75 6.48 2.15 -5.70
N LEU A 76 5.97 3.29 -6.14
CA LEU A 76 6.71 4.50 -6.51
C LEU A 76 6.47 5.63 -5.50
N SER A 77 6.52 5.35 -4.21
CA SER A 77 6.61 6.40 -3.19
C SER A 77 8.08 6.72 -2.91
N VAL A 78 8.38 7.89 -2.35
CA VAL A 78 9.77 8.29 -2.05
C VAL A 78 10.49 7.23 -1.23
N HIS A 79 9.87 6.74 -0.16
CA HIS A 79 10.47 5.71 0.69
C HIS A 79 10.56 4.34 0.01
N ASP A 80 9.53 3.93 -0.69
CA ASP A 80 9.49 2.63 -1.35
C ASP A 80 10.37 2.60 -2.62
N ALA A 81 10.47 3.72 -3.34
CA ALA A 81 11.39 3.85 -4.46
C ALA A 81 12.85 3.65 -4.03
N LEU A 82 13.26 4.29 -2.92
CA LEU A 82 14.59 4.08 -2.35
C LEU A 82 14.82 2.63 -1.93
N ARG A 83 13.81 1.99 -1.34
CA ARG A 83 13.87 0.56 -0.96
C ARG A 83 14.04 -0.37 -2.16
N SER A 84 13.51 -0.02 -3.33
CA SER A 84 13.66 -0.81 -4.55
C SER A 84 15.11 -0.84 -5.06
N PHE A 85 15.93 0.13 -4.68
CA PHE A 85 17.37 0.20 -5.01
C PHE A 85 18.27 -0.34 -3.89
N SER A 86 17.72 -0.91 -2.83
CA SER A 86 18.47 -1.44 -1.71
C SER A 86 18.17 -2.92 -1.47
N ILE A 87 19.16 -3.64 -0.97
CA ILE A 87 19.00 -5.03 -0.53
C ILE A 87 18.92 -5.03 0.98
N ARG A 88 17.81 -5.55 1.51
CA ARG A 88 17.62 -5.70 2.96
C ARG A 88 18.43 -6.88 3.48
N THR A 89 19.18 -6.66 4.53
CA THR A 89 19.87 -7.70 5.28
C THR A 89 19.30 -7.78 6.69
N PHE A 90 18.99 -8.97 7.14
CA PHE A 90 18.55 -9.21 8.52
C PHE A 90 19.73 -9.54 9.39
N VAL A 91 19.80 -8.89 10.56
CA VAL A 91 20.68 -9.28 11.65
C VAL A 91 19.82 -9.99 12.69
N ALA A 92 20.13 -11.25 12.95
CA ALA A 92 19.35 -12.08 13.87
C ALA A 92 20.22 -12.65 14.97
N SER A 93 19.68 -12.81 16.16
CA SER A 93 20.31 -13.49 17.27
C SER A 93 19.31 -14.38 18.01
N LYS A 94 19.81 -15.36 18.75
CA LYS A 94 18.95 -16.14 19.67
C LYS A 94 18.53 -15.26 20.84
N ASP A 95 17.31 -15.42 21.31
CA ASP A 95 16.81 -14.74 22.50
C ASP A 95 17.44 -15.34 23.76
N ASN A 96 18.43 -14.63 24.30
CA ASN A 96 19.05 -14.87 25.59
C ASN A 96 19.60 -13.55 26.15
N ASN A 97 19.88 -13.53 27.45
CA ASN A 97 20.29 -12.32 28.16
C ASN A 97 21.58 -11.68 27.60
N GLU A 98 22.53 -12.49 27.18
CA GLU A 98 23.81 -12.02 26.64
C GLU A 98 23.61 -11.36 25.27
N ASN A 99 22.91 -12.03 24.36
CA ASN A 99 22.63 -11.51 23.03
C ASN A 99 21.73 -10.28 23.08
N ASN A 100 20.74 -10.27 23.97
CA ASN A 100 19.86 -9.11 24.17
C ASN A 100 20.65 -7.89 24.65
N LYS A 101 21.67 -8.07 25.48
CA LYS A 101 22.56 -6.99 25.87
C LYS A 101 23.36 -6.48 24.67
N ILE A 102 23.97 -7.38 23.89
CA ILE A 102 24.73 -7.01 22.68
C ILE A 102 23.86 -6.23 21.69
N ILE A 103 22.63 -6.69 21.43
CA ILE A 103 21.70 -6.00 20.51
C ILE A 103 21.34 -4.60 21.03
N ARG A 104 21.04 -4.47 22.33
CA ARG A 104 20.77 -3.16 22.93
C ARG A 104 21.98 -2.22 22.83
N ASP A 105 23.17 -2.73 23.09
CA ASP A 105 24.41 -1.96 23.01
C ASP A 105 24.68 -1.51 21.56
N LEU A 106 24.40 -2.35 20.56
CA LEU A 106 24.52 -2.01 19.14
C LEU A 106 23.51 -0.93 18.70
N LEU A 107 22.28 -0.97 19.24
CA LEU A 107 21.23 0.00 18.91
C LEU A 107 21.41 1.35 19.61
N ASN A 108 22.00 1.36 20.81
CA ASN A 108 22.10 2.56 21.64
C ASN A 108 23.46 3.28 21.55
N SER A 109 24.45 2.62 20.99
CA SER A 109 25.81 3.13 20.96
C SER A 109 26.29 3.22 19.53
N ASP A 110 26.19 4.12 18.76
CA ASP A 110 26.72 4.31 17.39
C ASP A 110 27.84 3.31 16.94
N ASN A 111 27.82 2.11 17.51
CA ASN A 111 28.77 1.03 17.21
C ASN A 111 28.47 0.35 15.87
N SER A 112 27.29 0.60 15.29
CA SER A 112 26.94 0.13 13.96
C SER A 112 26.20 1.22 13.19
N ASN A 113 26.67 1.53 12.00
CA ASN A 113 26.02 2.48 11.10
C ASN A 113 24.82 1.89 10.36
N PHE A 114 24.57 0.58 10.47
CA PHE A 114 23.57 -0.12 9.65
C PHE A 114 22.49 -0.81 10.45
N VAL A 115 22.69 -1.01 11.75
CA VAL A 115 21.67 -1.61 12.62
C VAL A 115 20.78 -0.52 13.20
N SER A 116 19.50 -0.55 12.84
CA SER A 116 18.50 0.44 13.27
C SER A 116 17.17 -0.26 13.51
N THR A 117 16.37 0.28 14.45
CA THR A 117 14.98 -0.14 14.70
C THR A 117 13.96 0.65 13.87
N ASP A 118 14.37 1.67 13.14
CA ASP A 118 13.47 2.58 12.44
C ASP A 118 12.70 1.94 11.28
N TYR A 119 12.95 0.68 10.99
CA TYR A 119 12.38 -0.08 9.87
C TYR A 119 11.70 -1.38 10.29
N ILE A 120 11.35 -1.52 11.55
CA ILE A 120 10.48 -2.63 11.98
C ILE A 120 9.05 -2.24 11.63
N LEU A 121 8.58 -2.76 10.52
CA LEU A 121 7.17 -2.77 10.13
C LEU A 121 6.62 -4.16 10.36
#